data_939fdfb6e555eeb075c90af14afa48c2
#
_entry.id   939fdfb6e555eeb075c90af14afa48c2
#
_cell.length_a   1.000
_cell.length_b   1.000
_cell.length_c   1.000
_cell.angle_alpha   90.00
_cell.angle_beta   90.00
_cell.angle_gamma   90.00
#
_symmetry.space_group_name_H-M   'P 1'
#
loop_
_entity.id
_entity.type
_entity.pdbx_description
1 polymer ?
#
loop_
_entity_poly.entity_id
_entity_poly.type
_entity_poly.pdbx_seq_one_letter_code
_entity_poly.pdbx_strand_id
1 'polypeptide(L)'
;MRRTENVDMIRRSLHKVAPNAQIILYGSEARGEARPDSDIDLIILVDEPQLTPEYEQEIIRPLYELEVKSGVIISPMIMLRRLWENRPFQTPFSLNVMNEGIVL
;
A
#
# COMPACT_ATOMS: atom_id res chain seq x y z
N MET A 1 7.23 -17.13 -6.49
CA MET A 1 7.33 -16.47 -5.18
C MET A 1 5.97 -16.50 -4.50
N ARG A 2 5.93 -16.82 -3.21
CA ARG A 2 4.66 -16.84 -2.46
C ARG A 2 4.16 -15.42 -2.23
N ARG A 3 2.84 -15.26 -2.14
CA ARG A 3 2.24 -13.93 -1.89
C ARG A 3 2.66 -13.37 -0.55
N THR A 4 2.81 -14.20 0.48
CA THR A 4 3.31 -13.76 1.79
C THR A 4 4.74 -13.23 1.70
N GLU A 5 5.57 -13.82 0.87
CA GLU A 5 6.91 -13.32 0.60
C GLU A 5 6.87 -11.99 -0.13
N ASN A 6 5.94 -11.84 -1.07
CA ASN A 6 5.75 -10.58 -1.78
C ASN A 6 5.34 -9.47 -0.83
N VAL A 7 4.40 -9.73 0.07
CA VAL A 7 3.96 -8.77 1.08
C VAL A 7 5.13 -8.36 1.98
N ASP A 8 5.95 -9.32 2.41
CA ASP A 8 7.11 -9.03 3.24
C ASP A 8 8.14 -8.17 2.50
N MET A 9 8.38 -8.46 1.23
CA MET A 9 9.30 -7.67 0.41
C MET A 9 8.78 -6.25 0.17
N ILE A 10 7.47 -6.09 -0.02
CA ILE A 10 6.84 -4.78 -0.11
C ILE A 10 7.09 -3.99 1.16
N ARG A 11 6.82 -4.61 2.32
CA ARG A 11 7.02 -3.98 3.61
C ARG A 11 8.46 -3.50 3.77
N ARG A 12 9.42 -4.38 3.49
CA ARG A 12 10.85 -4.04 3.61
C ARG A 12 11.26 -2.91 2.67
N SER A 13 10.82 -2.97 1.42
CA SER A 13 11.15 -1.96 0.42
C SER A 13 10.61 -0.59 0.80
N LEU A 14 9.37 -0.53 1.25
CA LEU A 14 8.74 0.73 1.62
C LEU A 14 9.31 1.30 2.90
N HIS A 15 9.64 0.46 3.89
CA HIS A 15 10.28 0.93 5.12
C HIS A 15 11.67 1.51 4.84
N LYS A 16 12.32 1.08 3.77
CA LYS A 16 13.63 1.58 3.38
C LYS A 16 13.55 2.96 2.75
N VAL A 17 12.57 3.21 1.88
CA VAL A 17 12.45 4.49 1.16
C VAL A 17 11.54 5.48 1.88
N ALA A 18 10.62 5.01 2.72
CA ALA A 18 9.69 5.86 3.45
C ALA A 18 9.50 5.29 4.87
N PRO A 19 10.52 5.42 5.73
CA PRO A 19 10.50 4.76 7.06
C PRO A 19 9.38 5.24 7.98
N ASN A 20 8.87 6.45 7.77
CA ASN A 20 7.79 7.00 8.60
C ASN A 20 6.40 6.79 8.01
N ALA A 21 6.30 6.19 6.84
CA ALA A 21 5.02 5.94 6.20
C ALA A 21 4.28 4.80 6.91
N GLN A 22 2.97 4.90 6.97
CA GLN A 22 2.12 3.81 7.41
C GLN A 22 1.62 3.06 6.18
N ILE A 23 1.78 1.75 6.16
CA ILE A 23 1.40 0.92 5.02
C ILE A 23 0.23 0.06 5.47
N ILE A 24 -0.89 0.13 4.74
CA ILE A 24 -2.09 -0.65 5.05
C ILE A 24 -2.38 -1.56 3.86
N LEU A 25 -2.36 -2.87 4.12
CA LEU A 25 -2.78 -3.88 3.16
C LEU A 25 -4.30 -4.02 3.28
N TYR A 26 -5.00 -3.97 2.16
CA TYR A 26 -6.45 -4.16 2.18
C TYR A 26 -6.88 -5.02 0.99
N GLY A 27 -8.18 -5.21 0.82
CA GLY A 27 -8.72 -6.00 -0.27
C GLY A 27 -8.56 -7.50 -0.06
N SER A 28 -8.55 -8.26 -1.14
CA SER A 28 -8.57 -9.72 -1.09
C SER A 28 -7.37 -10.33 -0.35
N GLU A 29 -6.19 -9.71 -0.48
CA GLU A 29 -5.00 -10.20 0.22
C GLU A 29 -5.16 -10.07 1.74
N ALA A 30 -5.69 -8.95 2.20
CA ALA A 30 -5.92 -8.74 3.64
C ALA A 30 -6.97 -9.68 4.18
N ARG A 31 -7.99 -10.03 3.38
CA ARG A 31 -9.05 -10.95 3.78
C ARG A 31 -8.64 -12.42 3.72
N GLY A 32 -7.46 -12.72 3.17
CA GLY A 32 -7.04 -14.11 2.95
C GLY A 32 -7.78 -14.80 1.80
N GLU A 33 -8.36 -14.02 0.90
CA GLU A 33 -9.15 -14.53 -0.23
C GLU A 33 -8.44 -14.37 -1.58
N ALA A 34 -7.19 -13.92 -1.56
CA ALA A 34 -6.46 -13.63 -2.79
C ALA A 34 -6.22 -14.89 -3.62
N ARG A 35 -6.43 -14.75 -4.91
CA ARG A 35 -6.09 -15.77 -5.91
C ARG A 35 -4.70 -15.44 -6.47
N PRO A 36 -4.05 -16.38 -7.18
CA PRO A 36 -2.74 -16.10 -7.78
C PRO A 36 -2.72 -14.89 -8.70
N ASP A 37 -3.85 -14.55 -9.34
CA ASP A 37 -3.98 -13.43 -10.26
C ASP A 37 -4.55 -12.16 -9.58
N SER A 38 -4.80 -12.19 -8.28
CA SER A 38 -5.30 -11.03 -7.56
C SER A 38 -4.21 -9.97 -7.36
N ASP A 39 -4.61 -8.69 -7.43
CA ASP A 39 -3.71 -7.59 -7.11
C ASP A 39 -3.43 -7.52 -5.61
N ILE A 40 -2.30 -6.96 -5.25
CA ILE A 40 -2.01 -6.61 -3.85
C ILE A 40 -2.33 -5.13 -3.69
N ASP A 41 -3.37 -4.83 -2.92
CA ASP A 41 -3.87 -3.47 -2.73
C ASP A 41 -3.28 -2.84 -1.47
N LEU A 42 -2.67 -1.67 -1.62
CA LEU A 42 -2.00 -0.96 -0.53
C LEU A 42 -2.44 0.48 -0.45
N ILE A 43 -2.56 0.98 0.77
CA ILE A 43 -2.59 2.42 1.03
C ILE A 43 -1.30 2.76 1.76
N ILE A 44 -0.62 3.80 1.27
CA ILE A 44 0.63 4.28 1.84
C ILE A 44 0.39 5.70 2.33
N LEU A 45 0.36 5.87 3.66
CA LEU A 45 0.10 7.16 4.30
C LEU A 45 1.41 7.81 4.67
N VAL A 46 1.61 9.03 4.17
CA VAL A 46 2.87 9.76 4.36
C VAL A 46 2.63 11.11 5.03
N ASP A 47 3.66 11.62 5.70
CA ASP A 47 3.59 12.86 6.47
C ASP A 47 4.26 14.04 5.76
N GLU A 48 4.37 13.97 4.43
CA GLU A 48 4.94 15.06 3.65
C GLU A 48 4.02 16.28 3.61
N PRO A 49 4.56 17.50 3.43
CA PRO A 49 3.73 18.70 3.30
C PRO A 49 2.78 18.60 2.11
N GLN A 50 3.23 18.00 1.01
CA GLN A 50 2.43 17.77 -0.18
C GLN A 50 3.02 16.59 -0.95
N LEU A 51 2.19 15.94 -1.76
CA LEU A 51 2.65 14.88 -2.65
C LEU A 51 3.23 15.49 -3.91
N THR A 52 4.49 15.20 -4.18
CA THR A 52 5.15 15.61 -5.42
C THR A 52 5.33 14.39 -6.31
N PRO A 53 5.36 14.56 -7.65
CA PRO A 53 5.61 13.44 -8.55
C PRO A 53 6.95 12.74 -8.25
N GLU A 54 7.96 13.49 -7.87
CA GLU A 54 9.28 12.95 -7.53
C GLU A 54 9.23 12.04 -6.32
N TYR A 55 8.51 12.46 -5.27
CA TYR A 55 8.37 11.66 -4.05
C TYR A 55 7.56 10.40 -4.32
N GLU A 56 6.48 10.53 -5.09
CA GLU A 56 5.67 9.37 -5.46
C GLU A 56 6.49 8.36 -6.25
N GLN A 57 7.35 8.80 -7.15
CA GLN A 57 8.21 7.90 -7.92
C GLN A 57 9.22 7.16 -7.05
N GLU A 58 9.72 7.77 -6.01
CA GLU A 58 10.62 7.11 -5.07
C GLU A 58 9.94 5.93 -4.38
N ILE A 59 8.64 6.07 -4.11
CA ILE A 59 7.85 5.01 -3.47
C ILE A 59 7.43 3.95 -4.49
N ILE A 60 6.98 4.38 -5.66
CA ILE A 60 6.44 3.47 -6.68
C ILE A 60 7.52 2.62 -7.33
N ARG A 61 8.71 3.17 -7.53
CA ARG A 61 9.78 2.45 -8.24
C ARG A 61 10.10 1.07 -7.65
N PRO A 62 10.38 0.94 -6.33
CA PRO A 62 10.65 -0.40 -5.78
C PRO A 62 9.46 -1.33 -5.88
N LEU A 63 8.23 -0.81 -5.82
CA LEU A 63 7.04 -1.63 -5.99
C LEU A 63 6.91 -2.14 -7.41
N TYR A 64 7.21 -1.30 -8.40
CA TYR A 64 7.22 -1.70 -9.80
C TYR A 64 8.26 -2.79 -10.05
N GLU A 65 9.44 -2.66 -9.46
CA GLU A 65 10.49 -3.68 -9.60
C GLU A 65 10.05 -5.02 -9.02
N LEU A 66 9.36 -4.99 -7.87
CA LEU A 66 8.81 -6.20 -7.27
C LEU A 66 7.72 -6.82 -8.14
N GLU A 67 6.86 -6.00 -8.73
CA GLU A 67 5.80 -6.45 -9.63
C GLU A 67 6.39 -7.18 -10.84
N VAL A 68 7.41 -6.60 -11.46
CA VAL A 68 8.10 -7.21 -12.61
C VAL A 68 8.74 -8.54 -12.21
N LYS A 69 9.36 -8.58 -11.04
CA LYS A 69 10.06 -9.77 -10.56
C LYS A 69 9.13 -10.92 -10.21
N SER A 70 8.01 -10.59 -9.55
CA SER A 70 7.10 -11.59 -9.00
C SER A 70 5.98 -11.98 -9.95
N GLY A 71 5.64 -11.11 -10.91
CA GLY A 71 4.48 -11.30 -11.77
C GLY A 71 3.16 -10.98 -11.07
N VAL A 72 3.19 -10.46 -9.85
CA VAL A 72 1.99 -10.10 -9.09
C VAL A 72 1.82 -8.58 -9.17
N ILE A 73 0.63 -8.14 -9.58
CA ILE A 73 0.33 -6.71 -9.70
C ILE A 73 0.19 -6.10 -8.31
N ILE A 74 0.85 -4.96 -8.11
CA ILE A 74 0.78 -4.21 -6.87
C ILE A 74 0.08 -2.89 -7.18
N SER A 75 -1.01 -2.62 -6.45
CA SER A 75 -1.84 -1.42 -6.67
C SER A 75 -1.71 -0.48 -5.47
N PRO A 76 -0.74 0.44 -5.49
CA PRO A 76 -0.55 1.37 -4.38
C PRO A 76 -1.39 2.62 -4.55
N MET A 77 -1.89 3.13 -3.43
CA MET A 77 -2.50 4.45 -3.35
C MET A 77 -1.70 5.23 -2.30
N ILE A 78 -1.07 6.33 -2.71
CA ILE A 78 -0.28 7.18 -1.82
C ILE A 78 -1.15 8.35 -1.40
N MET A 79 -1.26 8.58 -0.10
CA MET A 79 -2.08 9.65 0.45
C MET A 79 -1.34 10.34 1.59
N LEU A 80 -1.67 11.61 1.79
CA LEU A 80 -1.19 12.33 2.98
C LEU A 80 -1.98 11.83 4.18
N ARG A 81 -1.26 11.45 5.25
CA ARG A 81 -1.89 10.93 6.47
C ARG A 81 -2.92 11.89 7.04
N ARG A 82 -2.61 13.19 7.07
CA ARG A 82 -3.53 14.17 7.62
C ARG A 82 -4.86 14.25 6.87
N LEU A 83 -4.85 14.03 5.56
CA LEU A 83 -6.08 14.03 4.77
C LEU A 83 -6.88 12.76 4.99
N TRP A 84 -6.21 11.64 5.16
CA TRP A 84 -6.87 10.38 5.47
C TRP A 84 -7.54 10.42 6.84
N GLU A 85 -6.83 10.94 7.85
CA GLU A 85 -7.32 10.98 9.22
C GLU A 85 -8.41 12.04 9.45
N ASN A 86 -8.37 13.14 8.70
CA ASN A 86 -9.27 14.28 8.88
C ASN A 86 -10.33 14.40 7.79
N ARG A 87 -10.63 13.30 7.10
CA ARG A 87 -11.66 13.34 6.06
C ARG A 87 -13.03 13.66 6.71
N PRO A 88 -13.87 14.46 6.01
CA PRO A 88 -15.13 14.95 6.61
C PRO A 88 -16.18 13.86 6.81
N PHE A 89 -16.15 12.78 6.03
CA PHE A 89 -17.07 11.65 6.24
C PHE A 89 -16.42 10.34 5.80
N GLN A 90 -17.00 9.25 6.33
CA GLN A 90 -16.61 7.91 5.95
C GLN A 90 -17.24 7.54 4.61
N THR A 91 -16.43 6.98 3.72
CA THR A 91 -16.92 6.38 2.48
C THR A 91 -16.97 4.86 2.66
N PRO A 92 -17.70 4.12 1.81
CA PRO A 92 -17.64 2.65 1.86
C PRO A 92 -16.21 2.14 1.74
N PHE A 93 -15.40 2.76 0.88
CA PHE A 93 -13.99 2.40 0.72
C PHE A 93 -13.20 2.57 2.01
N SER A 94 -13.30 3.75 2.66
CA SER A 94 -12.55 4.01 3.88
C SER A 94 -13.00 3.11 5.03
N LEU A 95 -14.29 2.79 5.12
CA LEU A 95 -14.79 1.86 6.12
C LEU A 95 -14.23 0.46 5.91
N ASN A 96 -14.18 -0.01 4.67
CA ASN A 96 -13.62 -1.32 4.37
C ASN A 96 -12.15 -1.39 4.73
N VAL A 97 -11.39 -0.35 4.42
CA VAL A 97 -9.97 -0.30 4.77
C VAL A 97 -9.78 -0.33 6.29
N MET A 98 -10.59 0.42 7.02
CA MET A 98 -10.50 0.45 8.49
C MET A 98 -10.88 -0.87 9.13
N ASN A 99 -11.87 -1.56 8.56
CA ASN A 99 -12.37 -2.82 9.14
C ASN A 99 -11.51 -4.03 8.80
N GLU A 100 -10.93 -4.09 7.62
CA GLU A 100 -10.20 -5.26 7.14
C GLU A 100 -8.72 -5.02 6.85
N GLY A 101 -8.26 -3.77 6.93
CA GLY A 101 -6.88 -3.42 6.64
C GLY A 101 -5.90 -3.98 7.65
N ILE A 102 -4.73 -4.37 7.15
CA ILE A 102 -3.63 -4.88 7.98
C ILE A 102 -2.47 -3.91 7.86
N VAL A 103 -2.03 -3.36 8.99
CA VAL A 103 -0.86 -2.47 9.02
C VAL A 103 0.40 -3.31 8.89
N LEU A 104 1.23 -2.98 7.90
CA LEU A 104 2.47 -3.71 7.64
C LEU A 104 3.67 -3.10 8.36
#